data_f346e3d1d89733f8848e7c739642a636
#
_entry.id   f346e3d1d89733f8848e7c739642a636
#
_cell.length_a   1.000
_cell.length_b   1.000
_cell.length_c   1.000
_cell.angle_alpha   90.00
_cell.angle_beta   90.00
_cell.angle_gamma   90.00
#
_symmetry.space_group_name_H-M   'P 1'
#
loop_
_entity.id
_entity.type
_entity.pdbx_description
1 polymer ?
#
loop_
_entity_poly.entity_id
_entity_poly.type
_entity_poly.pdbx_seq_one_letter_code
_entity_poly.pdbx_strand_id
1 'polypeptide(L)'
;NVYDKTPDYIKNLDLMNFDNKDGFTFTLKREHLYPHSDSNPEGLNLKEWFDNYSKEAKVSTAGIRGPQNILFPQDTRFPINLVGIVLATLAKALVAREKYEGKQVVKLAGSEVRYNSALYLDAIARIQAAQGIKTLTPKERKTIPIWLASFLAFKLDLVGGEYITSSHGISVKTATKDLNSQGSQYLPEEE
;
A
#
# COMPACT_ATOMS: atom_id res chain seq x y z
N ASN A 1 -12.75 -8.80 19.66
CA ASN A 1 -11.95 -7.67 19.17
C ASN A 1 -10.67 -8.23 18.55
N VAL A 2 -10.25 -7.70 17.39
CA VAL A 2 -9.02 -8.17 16.69
C VAL A 2 -7.80 -7.99 17.59
N TYR A 3 -7.74 -6.89 18.33
CA TYR A 3 -6.65 -6.62 19.26
C TYR A 3 -6.53 -7.70 20.35
N ASP A 4 -7.65 -8.13 20.93
CA ASP A 4 -7.64 -9.14 21.98
C ASP A 4 -7.20 -10.51 21.46
N LYS A 5 -7.44 -10.78 20.19
CA LYS A 5 -7.04 -12.02 19.49
C LYS A 5 -5.64 -11.94 18.89
N THR A 6 -5.02 -10.76 18.89
CA THR A 6 -3.66 -10.59 18.35
C THR A 6 -2.66 -11.15 19.36
N PRO A 7 -1.79 -12.07 18.97
CA PRO A 7 -0.74 -12.60 19.84
C PRO A 7 0.16 -11.49 20.39
N ASP A 8 0.60 -11.65 21.64
CA ASP A 8 1.39 -10.63 22.32
C ASP A 8 2.72 -10.33 21.62
N TYR A 9 3.34 -11.33 20.97
CA TYR A 9 4.54 -11.11 20.19
C TYR A 9 4.32 -10.16 19.00
N ILE A 10 3.11 -10.16 18.41
CA ILE A 10 2.75 -9.21 17.34
C ILE A 10 2.49 -7.82 17.94
N LYS A 11 1.82 -7.75 19.09
CA LYS A 11 1.57 -6.47 19.78
C LYS A 11 2.86 -5.76 20.18
N ASN A 12 3.89 -6.53 20.50
CA ASN A 12 5.20 -6.03 20.92
C ASN A 12 6.16 -5.76 19.76
N LEU A 13 5.77 -6.08 18.52
CA LEU A 13 6.58 -5.75 17.36
C LEU A 13 6.52 -4.25 17.07
N ASP A 14 7.67 -3.61 17.10
CA ASP A 14 7.84 -2.19 16.75
C ASP A 14 7.57 -1.91 15.25
N LEU A 15 7.29 -2.96 14.48
CA LEU A 15 6.89 -2.95 13.07
C LEU A 15 5.70 -2.04 12.77
N MET A 16 4.90 -1.75 13.80
CA MET A 16 3.67 -0.95 13.72
C MET A 16 3.81 0.41 14.40
N ASN A 17 4.97 0.72 14.93
CA ASN A 17 5.22 2.00 15.55
C ASN A 17 5.57 3.04 14.48
N PHE A 18 4.63 3.93 14.22
CA PHE A 18 4.75 4.99 13.23
C PHE A 18 5.55 6.20 13.74
N ASP A 19 5.93 6.22 15.00
CA ASP A 19 6.70 7.30 15.63
C ASP A 19 8.22 7.11 15.52
N ASN A 20 8.67 6.08 14.82
CA ASN A 20 10.10 5.84 14.63
C ASN A 20 10.71 6.93 13.75
N LYS A 21 11.42 7.86 14.40
CA LYS A 21 12.06 9.01 13.76
C LYS A 21 13.24 8.64 12.86
N ASP A 22 13.81 7.48 13.05
CA ASP A 22 15.02 7.02 12.34
C ASP A 22 14.72 6.28 11.03
N GLY A 23 13.45 6.25 10.65
CA GLY A 23 12.98 5.51 9.47
C GLY A 23 12.75 4.04 9.79
N PHE A 24 11.64 3.54 9.33
CA PHE A 24 11.26 2.15 9.51
C PHE A 24 11.85 1.31 8.38
N THR A 25 12.70 0.35 8.72
CA THR A 25 13.20 -0.63 7.77
C THR A 25 12.66 -2.00 8.12
N PHE A 26 11.74 -2.50 7.32
CA PHE A 26 11.20 -3.85 7.46
C PHE A 26 11.55 -4.67 6.22
N THR A 27 12.18 -5.81 6.43
CA THR A 27 12.44 -6.78 5.38
C THR A 27 11.45 -7.93 5.50
N LEU A 28 10.57 -8.07 4.51
CA LEU A 28 9.66 -9.20 4.45
C LEU A 28 10.47 -10.48 4.21
N LYS A 29 10.36 -11.43 5.15
CA LYS A 29 11.00 -12.73 5.07
C LYS A 29 9.93 -13.80 4.82
N ARG A 30 10.36 -14.95 4.30
CA ARG A 30 9.45 -16.09 4.08
C ARG A 30 8.80 -16.58 5.39
N GLU A 31 9.57 -16.55 6.48
CA GLU A 31 9.16 -16.93 7.82
C GLU A 31 7.95 -16.15 8.31
N HIS A 32 7.86 -14.87 7.95
CA HIS A 32 6.73 -14.00 8.31
C HIS A 32 5.38 -14.44 7.71
N LEU A 33 5.40 -15.24 6.65
CA LEU A 33 4.17 -15.73 6.00
C LEU A 33 3.47 -16.80 6.82
N TYR A 34 4.19 -17.50 7.69
CA TYR A 34 3.71 -18.65 8.44
C TYR A 34 3.48 -18.31 9.91
N PRO A 35 2.73 -19.17 10.66
CA PRO A 35 2.47 -18.95 12.08
C PRO A 35 3.76 -18.90 12.92
N HIS A 36 3.68 -18.14 14.00
CA HIS A 36 4.69 -18.17 15.04
C HIS A 36 4.71 -19.54 15.74
N SER A 37 5.89 -20.08 15.96
CA SER A 37 6.13 -21.33 16.69
C SER A 37 7.56 -21.38 17.19
N ASP A 38 7.91 -22.36 18.02
CA ASP A 38 9.29 -22.58 18.46
C ASP A 38 10.24 -22.82 17.26
N SER A 39 9.74 -23.44 16.20
CA SER A 39 10.49 -23.66 14.96
C SER A 39 10.46 -22.47 13.99
N ASN A 40 9.60 -21.49 14.22
CA ASN A 40 9.45 -20.27 13.44
C ASN A 40 9.20 -19.05 14.33
N PRO A 41 10.19 -18.61 15.10
CA PRO A 41 10.06 -17.50 16.05
C PRO A 41 9.80 -16.16 15.38
N GLU A 42 10.08 -16.00 14.08
CA GLU A 42 9.80 -14.79 13.30
C GLU A 42 8.42 -14.85 12.62
N GLY A 43 7.63 -15.88 12.83
CA GLY A 43 6.32 -16.07 12.19
C GLY A 43 5.33 -14.98 12.57
N LEU A 44 4.69 -14.38 11.58
CA LEU A 44 3.65 -13.36 11.73
C LEU A 44 2.29 -13.82 11.19
N ASN A 45 2.23 -15.04 10.64
CA ASN A 45 1.03 -15.61 10.01
C ASN A 45 0.40 -14.69 8.94
N LEU A 46 1.22 -13.97 8.21
CA LEU A 46 0.76 -13.00 7.22
C LEU A 46 -0.08 -13.65 6.13
N LYS A 47 0.21 -14.91 5.76
CA LYS A 47 -0.55 -15.62 4.72
C LYS A 47 -2.01 -15.76 5.12
N GLU A 48 -2.30 -16.35 6.29
CA GLU A 48 -3.67 -16.51 6.77
C GLU A 48 -4.36 -15.16 6.97
N TRP A 49 -3.61 -14.20 7.46
CA TRP A 49 -4.09 -12.86 7.67
C TRP A 49 -4.55 -12.21 6.36
N PHE A 50 -3.74 -12.29 5.30
CA PHE A 50 -4.12 -11.81 3.97
C PHE A 50 -5.27 -12.61 3.35
N ASP A 51 -5.27 -13.94 3.50
CA ASP A 51 -6.36 -14.79 3.01
C ASP A 51 -7.69 -14.42 3.66
N ASN A 52 -7.70 -14.12 4.94
CA ASN A 52 -8.91 -13.69 5.66
C ASN A 52 -9.36 -12.28 5.23
N TYR A 53 -8.43 -11.35 5.04
CA TYR A 53 -8.76 -10.01 4.59
C TYR A 53 -9.19 -9.95 3.13
N SER A 54 -8.63 -10.77 2.26
CA SER A 54 -9.03 -10.82 0.85
C SER A 54 -10.49 -11.24 0.65
N LYS A 55 -11.04 -12.04 1.55
CA LYS A 55 -12.46 -12.42 1.53
C LYS A 55 -13.41 -11.28 1.90
N GLU A 56 -12.93 -10.33 2.68
CA GLU A 56 -13.71 -9.20 3.20
C GLU A 56 -13.32 -7.86 2.56
N ALA A 57 -12.24 -7.82 1.79
CA ALA A 57 -11.75 -6.63 1.13
C ALA A 57 -12.75 -6.17 0.07
N LYS A 58 -13.71 -5.37 0.49
CA LYS A 58 -14.53 -4.61 -0.44
C LYS A 58 -13.64 -3.49 -0.99
N VAL A 59 -13.18 -3.67 -2.21
CA VAL A 59 -12.60 -2.58 -2.98
C VAL A 59 -13.64 -1.49 -3.07
N SER A 60 -13.36 -0.35 -2.46
CA SER A 60 -14.22 0.82 -2.58
C SER A 60 -13.77 1.65 -3.75
N THR A 61 -14.65 2.49 -4.28
CA THR A 61 -14.35 3.41 -5.39
C THR A 61 -12.92 3.94 -5.30
N ALA A 62 -12.11 3.54 -6.27
CA ALA A 62 -10.73 3.94 -6.46
C ALA A 62 -9.78 3.62 -5.29
N GLY A 63 -9.65 2.34 -4.93
CA GLY A 63 -8.52 1.90 -4.12
C GLY A 63 -8.84 1.16 -2.84
N ILE A 64 -7.80 0.64 -2.24
CA ILE A 64 -7.82 -0.13 -1.00
C ILE A 64 -7.64 0.83 0.17
N ARG A 65 -8.57 0.82 1.12
CA ARG A 65 -8.55 1.66 2.33
C ARG A 65 -8.47 0.80 3.58
N GLY A 66 -7.69 1.23 4.54
CA GLY A 66 -7.59 0.54 5.81
C GLY A 66 -6.87 1.34 6.90
N PRO A 67 -6.83 0.79 8.12
CA PRO A 67 -6.04 1.35 9.20
C PRO A 67 -4.55 1.25 8.88
N GLN A 68 -3.76 2.22 9.33
CA GLN A 68 -2.30 2.12 9.23
C GLN A 68 -1.72 1.15 10.26
N ASN A 69 -2.46 0.87 11.32
CA ASN A 69 -2.05 -0.02 12.39
C ASN A 69 -2.98 -1.25 12.47
N ILE A 70 -2.43 -2.44 12.34
CA ILE A 70 -3.18 -3.71 12.49
C ILE A 70 -3.72 -3.92 13.90
N LEU A 71 -3.13 -3.25 14.88
CA LEU A 71 -3.56 -3.32 16.28
C LEU A 71 -4.75 -2.41 16.56
N PHE A 72 -5.26 -1.67 15.56
CA PHE A 72 -6.41 -0.81 15.74
C PHE A 72 -7.68 -1.68 15.95
N PRO A 73 -8.21 -1.78 17.17
CA PRO A 73 -9.11 -2.86 17.55
C PRO A 73 -10.50 -2.80 16.91
N GLN A 74 -10.84 -1.69 16.28
CA GLN A 74 -12.19 -1.45 15.75
C GLN A 74 -12.28 -1.61 14.23
N ASP A 75 -11.18 -1.94 13.56
CA ASP A 75 -11.16 -2.04 12.12
C ASP A 75 -10.66 -3.42 11.67
N THR A 76 -11.50 -4.16 10.97
CA THR A 76 -11.19 -5.48 10.42
C THR A 76 -10.74 -5.41 8.97
N ARG A 77 -10.61 -4.21 8.41
CA ARG A 77 -10.21 -4.01 7.02
C ARG A 77 -8.71 -4.27 6.84
N PHE A 78 -8.35 -4.58 5.61
CA PHE A 78 -6.96 -4.74 5.20
C PHE A 78 -6.12 -3.53 5.65
N PRO A 79 -5.08 -3.73 6.46
CA PRO A 79 -4.28 -2.60 6.94
C PRO A 79 -3.43 -2.04 5.81
N ILE A 80 -3.50 -0.75 5.66
CA ILE A 80 -2.65 0.03 4.75
C ILE A 80 -1.53 0.67 5.57
N ASN A 81 -0.68 -0.18 6.08
CA ASN A 81 0.62 0.15 6.64
C ASN A 81 1.71 -0.15 5.60
N LEU A 82 2.98 -0.10 5.98
CA LEU A 82 4.07 -0.35 5.05
C LEU A 82 3.96 -1.74 4.39
N VAL A 83 3.60 -2.78 5.14
CA VAL A 83 3.42 -4.14 4.60
C VAL A 83 2.26 -4.17 3.62
N GLY A 84 1.12 -3.59 3.98
CA GLY A 84 -0.05 -3.50 3.11
C GLY A 84 0.24 -2.74 1.80
N ILE A 85 0.96 -1.61 1.89
CA ILE A 85 1.41 -0.86 0.71
C ILE A 85 2.34 -1.70 -0.17
N VAL A 86 3.31 -2.39 0.43
CA VAL A 86 4.25 -3.25 -0.32
C VAL A 86 3.50 -4.31 -1.11
N LEU A 87 2.57 -5.01 -0.47
CA LEU A 87 1.84 -6.10 -1.11
C LEU A 87 0.86 -5.60 -2.17
N ALA A 88 0.10 -4.54 -1.87
CA ALA A 88 -0.81 -3.94 -2.83
C ALA A 88 -0.05 -3.42 -4.06
N THR A 89 1.04 -2.69 -3.85
CA THR A 89 1.84 -2.15 -4.96
C THR A 89 2.50 -3.26 -5.78
N LEU A 90 2.99 -4.32 -5.13
CA LEU A 90 3.57 -5.46 -5.84
C LEU A 90 2.53 -6.15 -6.74
N ALA A 91 1.34 -6.43 -6.21
CA ALA A 91 0.24 -7.02 -7.00
C ALA A 91 -0.11 -6.16 -8.21
N LYS A 92 -0.30 -4.85 -8.01
CA LYS A 92 -0.59 -3.89 -9.07
C LYS A 92 0.55 -3.77 -10.09
N ALA A 93 1.80 -3.87 -9.65
CA ALA A 93 2.96 -3.84 -10.54
C ALA A 93 3.03 -5.09 -11.42
N LEU A 94 2.74 -6.26 -10.87
CA LEU A 94 2.67 -7.53 -11.63
C LEU A 94 1.55 -7.48 -12.69
N VAL A 95 0.36 -7.05 -12.31
CA VAL A 95 -0.76 -6.86 -13.26
C VAL A 95 -0.41 -5.87 -14.36
N ALA A 96 0.23 -4.76 -14.01
CA ALA A 96 0.66 -3.78 -15.02
C ALA A 96 1.71 -4.35 -15.97
N ARG A 97 2.65 -5.16 -15.47
CA ARG A 97 3.66 -5.84 -16.32
C ARG A 97 3.03 -6.83 -17.28
N GLU A 98 2.06 -7.61 -16.82
CA GLU A 98 1.31 -8.54 -17.67
C GLU A 98 0.50 -7.79 -18.74
N LYS A 99 -0.29 -6.80 -18.34
CA LYS A 99 -1.14 -6.00 -19.24
C LYS A 99 -0.34 -5.25 -20.32
N TYR A 100 0.87 -4.82 -20.01
CA TYR A 100 1.74 -4.04 -20.90
C TYR A 100 3.02 -4.80 -21.27
N GLU A 101 2.91 -6.11 -21.45
CA GLU A 101 4.06 -6.94 -21.81
C GLU A 101 4.81 -6.41 -23.04
N GLY A 102 6.13 -6.40 -22.99
CA GLY A 102 7.00 -5.91 -24.05
C GLY A 102 7.06 -4.38 -24.19
N LYS A 103 6.28 -3.61 -23.39
CA LYS A 103 6.28 -2.13 -23.42
C LYS A 103 6.95 -1.56 -22.16
N GLN A 104 7.47 -0.36 -22.32
CA GLN A 104 7.92 0.41 -21.16
C GLN A 104 6.70 0.92 -20.39
N VAL A 105 6.57 0.50 -19.14
CA VAL A 105 5.52 0.97 -18.25
C VAL A 105 6.02 2.18 -17.48
N VAL A 106 5.28 3.28 -17.54
CA VAL A 106 5.53 4.50 -16.77
C VAL A 106 4.29 4.86 -15.97
N LYS A 107 4.41 4.95 -14.65
CA LYS A 107 3.32 5.29 -13.72
C LYS A 107 3.65 6.57 -12.94
N LEU A 108 2.63 7.27 -12.50
CA LEU A 108 2.75 8.32 -11.49
C LEU A 108 2.61 7.70 -10.10
N ALA A 109 3.37 8.20 -9.13
CA ALA A 109 3.10 7.96 -7.72
C ALA A 109 3.06 9.30 -6.98
N GLY A 110 1.98 9.54 -6.25
CA GLY A 110 1.74 10.80 -5.55
C GLY A 110 1.10 10.58 -4.18
N SER A 111 1.03 11.64 -3.38
CA SER A 111 0.38 11.59 -2.07
C SER A 111 -0.17 12.94 -1.63
N GLU A 112 -1.18 12.88 -0.78
CA GLU A 112 -1.59 14.01 0.06
C GLU A 112 -0.88 13.97 1.42
N VAL A 113 -1.20 14.94 2.29
CA VAL A 113 -0.70 15.00 3.66
C VAL A 113 -1.37 13.91 4.52
N ARG A 114 -0.74 12.76 4.61
CA ARG A 114 -1.11 11.66 5.51
C ARG A 114 0.11 11.21 6.30
N TYR A 115 -0.15 10.58 7.42
CA TYR A 115 0.90 9.94 8.20
C TYR A 115 1.68 8.96 7.30
N ASN A 116 2.99 8.97 7.36
CA ASN A 116 3.88 8.12 6.57
C ASN A 116 3.75 8.23 5.04
N SER A 117 3.09 9.25 4.49
CA SER A 117 2.89 9.37 3.03
C SER A 117 4.21 9.34 2.26
N ALA A 118 5.25 10.01 2.74
CA ALA A 118 6.56 10.01 2.09
C ALA A 118 7.23 8.64 2.11
N LEU A 119 7.11 7.91 3.23
CA LEU A 119 7.62 6.53 3.37
C LEU A 119 6.89 5.58 2.40
N TYR A 120 5.57 5.66 2.33
CA TYR A 120 4.78 4.84 1.43
C TYR A 120 5.06 5.16 -0.03
N LEU A 121 5.21 6.44 -0.36
CA LEU A 121 5.58 6.87 -1.71
C LEU A 121 6.95 6.32 -2.13
N ASP A 122 7.92 6.31 -1.23
CA ASP A 122 9.23 5.72 -1.49
C ASP A 122 9.16 4.21 -1.69
N ALA A 123 8.37 3.50 -0.87
CA ALA A 123 8.12 2.07 -1.02
C ALA A 123 7.48 1.73 -2.38
N ILE A 124 6.45 2.47 -2.77
CA ILE A 124 5.79 2.33 -4.08
C ILE A 124 6.82 2.48 -5.21
N ALA A 125 7.61 3.55 -5.18
CA ALA A 125 8.60 3.81 -6.23
C ALA A 125 9.65 2.70 -6.32
N ARG A 126 10.14 2.18 -5.19
CA ARG A 126 11.13 1.09 -5.14
C ARG A 126 10.57 -0.22 -5.67
N ILE A 127 9.33 -0.58 -5.30
CA ILE A 127 8.69 -1.82 -5.75
C ILE A 127 8.43 -1.74 -7.25
N GLN A 128 7.88 -0.64 -7.74
CA GLN A 128 7.65 -0.43 -9.15
C GLN A 128 8.98 -0.51 -9.94
N ALA A 129 10.04 0.12 -9.44
CA ALA A 129 11.36 0.05 -10.07
C ALA A 129 11.91 -1.39 -10.10
N ALA A 130 11.75 -2.17 -9.02
CA ALA A 130 12.15 -3.58 -8.97
C ALA A 130 11.40 -4.44 -9.99
N GLN A 131 10.19 -4.03 -10.39
CA GLN A 131 9.41 -4.67 -11.46
C GLN A 131 9.65 -4.05 -12.85
N GLY A 132 10.67 -3.20 -13.00
CA GLY A 132 10.99 -2.56 -14.28
C GLY A 132 9.99 -1.47 -14.70
N ILE A 133 9.20 -0.95 -13.77
CA ILE A 133 8.27 0.15 -13.99
C ILE A 133 8.96 1.48 -13.65
N LYS A 134 8.94 2.41 -14.56
CA LYS A 134 9.42 3.77 -14.31
C LYS A 134 8.37 4.56 -13.53
N THR A 135 8.76 5.12 -12.40
CA THR A 135 7.86 5.88 -11.54
C THR A 135 8.19 7.35 -11.55
N LEU A 136 7.22 8.19 -11.87
CA LEU A 136 7.31 9.63 -11.72
C LEU A 136 6.77 10.00 -10.34
N THR A 137 7.59 10.67 -9.54
CA THR A 137 7.22 11.15 -8.20
C THR A 137 7.46 12.64 -8.09
N PRO A 138 6.72 13.36 -7.23
CA PRO A 138 7.05 14.74 -6.90
C PRO A 138 8.47 14.83 -6.33
N LYS A 139 9.17 15.90 -6.67
CA LYS A 139 10.50 16.19 -6.12
C LYS A 139 10.45 16.19 -4.58
N GLU A 140 11.43 15.54 -3.95
CA GLU A 140 11.56 15.45 -2.49
C GLU A 140 10.35 14.79 -1.81
N ARG A 141 9.59 13.96 -2.52
CA ARG A 141 8.36 13.32 -2.01
C ARG A 141 7.31 14.32 -1.50
N LYS A 142 7.30 15.53 -2.06
CA LYS A 142 6.31 16.56 -1.71
C LYS A 142 4.91 16.09 -2.08
N THR A 143 3.95 16.54 -1.29
CA THR A 143 2.54 16.28 -1.57
C THR A 143 2.08 17.06 -2.80
N ILE A 144 1.18 16.46 -3.57
CA ILE A 144 0.49 17.12 -4.67
C ILE A 144 -1.02 16.85 -4.54
N PRO A 145 -1.88 17.76 -4.99
CA PRO A 145 -3.31 17.46 -5.03
C PRO A 145 -3.64 16.30 -5.97
N ILE A 146 -4.64 15.49 -5.64
CA ILE A 146 -5.02 14.33 -6.45
C ILE A 146 -5.42 14.71 -7.89
N TRP A 147 -6.09 15.84 -8.07
CA TRP A 147 -6.46 16.32 -9.40
C TRP A 147 -5.25 16.72 -10.25
N LEU A 148 -4.13 17.16 -9.63
CA LEU A 148 -2.87 17.36 -10.33
C LEU A 148 -2.25 16.02 -10.73
N ALA A 149 -2.28 15.02 -9.86
CA ALA A 149 -1.84 13.67 -10.18
C ALA A 149 -2.65 13.08 -11.36
N SER A 150 -3.96 13.24 -11.30
CA SER A 150 -4.89 12.87 -12.38
C SER A 150 -4.56 13.55 -13.71
N PHE A 151 -4.40 14.87 -13.69
CA PHE A 151 -4.03 15.65 -14.86
C PHE A 151 -2.68 15.22 -15.45
N LEU A 152 -1.67 14.98 -14.61
CA LEU A 152 -0.35 14.55 -15.05
C LEU A 152 -0.37 13.14 -15.65
N ALA A 153 -1.15 12.20 -15.07
CA ALA A 153 -1.31 10.87 -15.64
C ALA A 153 -1.83 10.95 -17.08
N PHE A 154 -2.87 11.74 -17.30
CA PHE A 154 -3.43 11.98 -18.63
C PHE A 154 -2.48 12.77 -19.55
N LYS A 155 -1.97 13.90 -19.08
CA LYS A 155 -1.18 14.83 -19.93
C LYS A 155 0.16 14.26 -20.39
N LEU A 156 0.76 13.39 -19.58
CA LEU A 156 2.04 12.76 -19.87
C LEU A 156 1.88 11.37 -20.51
N ASP A 157 0.66 10.98 -20.87
CA ASP A 157 0.34 9.70 -21.50
C ASP A 157 0.90 8.51 -20.69
N LEU A 158 0.68 8.53 -19.37
CA LEU A 158 1.12 7.46 -18.50
C LEU A 158 0.12 6.31 -18.53
N VAL A 159 0.58 5.10 -18.20
CA VAL A 159 -0.35 3.95 -18.09
C VAL A 159 -1.28 4.06 -16.88
N GLY A 160 -1.03 5.03 -16.01
CA GLY A 160 -1.82 5.34 -14.83
C GLY A 160 -0.98 5.84 -13.67
N GLY A 161 -1.53 5.77 -12.47
CA GLY A 161 -0.85 6.22 -11.27
C GLY A 161 -1.33 5.53 -10.02
N GLU A 162 -0.56 5.70 -8.95
CA GLU A 162 -0.90 5.25 -7.60
C GLU A 162 -0.79 6.45 -6.65
N TYR A 163 -1.82 6.69 -5.85
CA TYR A 163 -1.91 7.90 -5.05
C TYR A 163 -2.32 7.59 -3.61
N ILE A 164 -1.53 8.05 -2.66
CA ILE A 164 -1.75 7.84 -1.22
C ILE A 164 -2.72 8.87 -0.68
N THR A 165 -3.93 8.44 -0.33
CA THR A 165 -4.96 9.28 0.29
C THR A 165 -6.06 8.42 0.88
N SER A 166 -6.68 8.85 1.95
CA SER A 166 -7.93 8.26 2.44
C SER A 166 -9.13 9.21 2.36
N SER A 167 -9.00 10.26 1.56
CA SER A 167 -10.07 11.26 1.38
C SER A 167 -10.57 11.83 2.71
N HIS A 168 -11.74 11.39 3.18
CA HIS A 168 -12.41 11.80 4.42
C HIS A 168 -12.07 10.89 5.62
N GLY A 169 -11.14 9.94 5.46
CA GLY A 169 -10.73 9.04 6.54
C GLY A 169 -10.05 9.78 7.69
N ILE A 170 -10.24 9.29 8.90
CA ILE A 170 -9.53 9.79 10.08
C ILE A 170 -8.01 9.61 9.94
N SER A 171 -7.23 10.31 10.76
CA SER A 171 -5.76 10.37 10.65
C SER A 171 -5.06 9.01 10.68
N VAL A 172 -5.61 8.04 11.41
CA VAL A 172 -5.06 6.69 11.53
C VAL A 172 -5.40 5.76 10.34
N LYS A 173 -6.10 6.28 9.35
CA LYS A 173 -6.42 5.53 8.12
C LYS A 173 -5.72 6.14 6.92
N THR A 174 -5.34 5.28 5.99
CA THR A 174 -4.89 5.71 4.68
C THR A 174 -5.45 4.79 3.61
N ALA A 175 -5.14 5.09 2.38
CA ALA A 175 -5.49 4.26 1.24
C ALA A 175 -4.45 4.44 0.14
N THR A 176 -4.37 3.47 -0.74
CA THR A 176 -3.75 3.63 -2.05
C THR A 176 -4.87 3.64 -3.08
N LYS A 177 -4.93 4.71 -3.85
CA LYS A 177 -5.89 4.88 -4.96
C LYS A 177 -5.19 4.67 -6.28
N ASP A 178 -5.90 4.11 -7.23
CA ASP A 178 -5.38 3.90 -8.57
C ASP A 178 -6.01 4.87 -9.58
N LEU A 179 -5.17 5.37 -10.45
CA LEU A 179 -5.52 6.23 -11.57
C LEU A 179 -5.25 5.47 -12.86
N ASN A 180 -6.20 5.52 -13.80
CA ASN A 180 -6.01 4.95 -15.12
C ASN A 180 -5.27 5.94 -16.06
N SER A 181 -5.04 5.54 -17.30
CA SER A 181 -4.34 6.36 -18.30
C SER A 181 -5.10 7.62 -18.70
N GLN A 182 -6.40 7.69 -18.44
CA GLN A 182 -7.22 8.88 -18.65
C GLN A 182 -7.18 9.84 -17.46
N GLY A 183 -6.43 9.51 -16.42
CA GLY A 183 -6.37 10.27 -15.18
C GLY A 183 -7.58 10.08 -14.26
N SER A 184 -8.52 9.24 -14.63
CA SER A 184 -9.66 8.89 -13.78
C SER A 184 -9.26 7.92 -12.68
N GLN A 185 -9.94 7.97 -11.55
CA GLN A 185 -9.82 6.93 -10.53
C GLN A 185 -10.44 5.63 -11.07
N TYR A 186 -9.86 4.50 -10.72
CA TYR A 186 -10.41 3.19 -11.09
C TYR A 186 -11.79 3.00 -10.48
N LEU A 187 -12.68 2.39 -11.25
CA LEU A 187 -13.94 1.89 -10.76
C LEU A 187 -13.73 0.53 -10.06
N PRO A 188 -14.65 0.10 -9.18
CA PRO A 188 -14.51 -1.17 -8.48
C PRO A 188 -14.34 -2.39 -9.40
N GLU A 189 -14.88 -2.34 -10.60
CA GLU A 189 -14.74 -3.36 -11.63
C GLU A 189 -13.41 -3.33 -12.38
N GLU A 190 -12.62 -2.28 -12.21
CA GLU A 190 -11.29 -2.12 -12.82
C GLU A 190 -10.16 -2.54 -11.87
N GLU A 191 -10.45 -2.67 -10.57
CA GLU A 191 -9.53 -3.07 -9.51
C GLU A 191 -9.65 -4.56 -9.16
#